data_cd4d471c5be903baf8b228c69bb1a2cd
#
_entry.id   cd4d471c5be903baf8b228c69bb1a2cd
#
_cell.length_a   1.000
_cell.length_b   1.000
_cell.length_c   1.000
_cell.angle_alpha   90.00
_cell.angle_beta   90.00
_cell.angle_gamma   90.00
#
_symmetry.space_group_name_H-M   'P 1'
#
loop_
_entity.id
_entity.type
_entity.pdbx_description
1 polymer ?
#
loop_
_entity_poly.entity_id
_entity_poly.type
_entity_poly.pdbx_seq_one_letter_code
_entity_poly.pdbx_strand_id
1 'polypeptide(L)'
;MVRGEEKLAMGDCAINLGYEDSVDKDGNVTLSAAQKLAEVAIETANTAKVFGIDPKVAMLSFSTNGSGKGGTVKLSHDATAVAKEMAPDLAIDGEMQFDAAVAPEVGQLKFPGSPVAGYANTFIFPTIEAGNIGYKIAQRLGGFEAYGPILQGLAAPINDLSRGCNAEEVYKMAIITAAMV
;
A
#
# COMPACT_ATOMS: atom_id res chain seq x y z
N MET A 1 8.18 -3.30 -6.16
CA MET A 1 9.58 -2.85 -5.96
C MET A 1 10.44 -4.08 -5.70
N VAL A 2 11.56 -4.21 -6.39
CA VAL A 2 12.46 -5.38 -6.27
C VAL A 2 13.90 -4.92 -6.11
N ARG A 3 14.65 -5.55 -5.21
CA ARG A 3 16.09 -5.35 -5.02
C ARG A 3 16.74 -6.68 -4.66
N GLY A 4 17.39 -7.33 -5.64
CA GLY A 4 17.85 -8.70 -5.48
C GLY A 4 16.68 -9.66 -5.22
N GLU A 5 16.69 -10.33 -4.08
CA GLU A 5 15.59 -11.21 -3.66
C GLU A 5 14.50 -10.49 -2.86
N GLU A 6 14.77 -9.28 -2.42
CA GLU A 6 13.82 -8.47 -1.67
C GLU A 6 12.69 -7.95 -2.57
N LYS A 7 11.46 -8.21 -2.18
CA LYS A 7 10.25 -7.78 -2.90
C LYS A 7 9.35 -7.00 -1.94
N LEU A 8 8.93 -5.81 -2.39
CA LEU A 8 8.02 -4.95 -1.63
C LEU A 8 6.83 -4.56 -2.51
N ALA A 9 5.64 -4.51 -1.91
CA ALA A 9 4.45 -3.94 -2.53
C ALA A 9 4.19 -2.52 -1.98
N MET A 10 3.77 -1.62 -2.85
CA MET A 10 3.45 -0.22 -2.50
C MET A 10 2.13 0.18 -3.18
N GLY A 11 1.11 0.47 -2.40
CA GLY A 11 -0.23 0.86 -2.83
C GLY A 11 -0.80 2.02 -1.99
N ASP A 12 -1.51 2.99 -2.52
CA ASP A 12 -1.63 3.38 -3.91
C ASP A 12 -0.57 4.45 -4.24
N CYS A 13 0.05 4.35 -5.40
CA CYS A 13 1.13 5.25 -5.81
C CYS A 13 0.82 6.04 -7.09
N ALA A 14 -0.36 5.83 -7.71
CA ALA A 14 -0.57 6.30 -9.07
C ALA A 14 -2.02 6.67 -9.45
N ILE A 15 -3.04 6.28 -8.69
CA ILE A 15 -4.44 6.36 -9.12
C ILE A 15 -5.27 7.33 -8.26
N ASN A 16 -5.41 7.04 -6.96
CA ASN A 16 -6.28 7.84 -6.10
C ASN A 16 -5.55 9.06 -5.56
N LEU A 17 -6.00 10.25 -5.91
CA LEU A 17 -5.44 11.51 -5.40
C LEU A 17 -5.53 11.60 -3.88
N GLY A 18 -6.61 11.08 -3.32
CA GLY A 18 -6.90 11.00 -1.90
C GLY A 18 -8.19 10.22 -1.69
N TYR A 19 -8.60 10.10 -0.46
CA TYR A 19 -9.78 9.32 -0.09
C TYR A 19 -10.79 10.21 0.62
N GLU A 20 -11.99 10.30 0.04
CA GLU A 20 -13.13 11.02 0.56
C GLU A 20 -14.34 10.10 0.59
N ASP A 21 -15.29 10.39 1.48
CA ASP A 21 -16.53 9.64 1.55
C ASP A 21 -17.32 9.80 0.24
N SER A 22 -17.86 8.70 -0.28
CA SER A 22 -18.91 8.76 -1.31
C SER A 22 -20.24 8.96 -0.63
N VAL A 23 -21.02 9.89 -1.13
CA VAL A 23 -22.35 10.17 -0.58
C VAL A 23 -23.44 10.01 -1.66
N ASP A 24 -24.63 9.61 -1.25
CA ASP A 24 -25.81 9.59 -2.10
C ASP A 24 -26.40 11.01 -2.30
N LYS A 25 -27.47 11.10 -3.08
CA LYS A 25 -28.17 12.36 -3.35
C LYS A 25 -28.82 13.00 -2.09
N ASP A 26 -29.00 12.20 -1.05
CA ASP A 26 -29.60 12.62 0.22
C ASP A 26 -28.53 12.95 1.27
N GLY A 27 -27.23 12.83 0.92
CA GLY A 27 -26.07 13.15 1.75
C GLY A 27 -25.64 12.02 2.69
N ASN A 28 -26.18 10.80 2.55
CA ASN A 28 -25.76 9.66 3.34
C ASN A 28 -24.48 9.05 2.78
N VAL A 29 -23.54 8.68 3.63
CA VAL A 29 -22.30 8.01 3.24
C VAL A 29 -22.63 6.62 2.73
N THR A 30 -22.29 6.36 1.47
CA THR A 30 -22.46 5.05 0.81
C THR A 30 -21.18 4.21 0.83
N LEU A 31 -20.03 4.86 0.81
CA LEU A 31 -18.70 4.22 0.93
C LEU A 31 -17.75 5.22 1.59
N SER A 32 -17.25 4.89 2.75
CA SER A 32 -16.36 5.79 3.49
C SER A 32 -14.95 5.84 2.91
N ALA A 33 -14.23 6.93 3.17
CA ALA A 33 -12.82 7.07 2.85
C ALA A 33 -11.99 5.93 3.45
N ALA A 34 -12.29 5.53 4.68
CA ALA A 34 -11.63 4.43 5.37
C ALA A 34 -11.88 3.07 4.68
N GLN A 35 -13.11 2.80 4.21
CA GLN A 35 -13.41 1.58 3.44
C GLN A 35 -12.63 1.54 2.12
N LYS A 36 -12.56 2.65 1.39
CA LYS A 36 -11.79 2.73 0.13
C LYS A 36 -10.31 2.43 0.35
N LEU A 37 -9.70 3.01 1.38
CA LEU A 37 -8.28 2.74 1.68
C LEU A 37 -8.06 1.32 2.21
N ALA A 38 -9.01 0.75 2.95
CA ALA A 38 -9.00 -0.64 3.38
C ALA A 38 -9.06 -1.61 2.18
N GLU A 39 -9.91 -1.33 1.19
CA GLU A 39 -9.98 -2.09 -0.06
C GLU A 39 -8.63 -2.06 -0.80
N VAL A 40 -8.01 -0.88 -0.93
CA VAL A 40 -6.66 -0.75 -1.52
C VAL A 40 -5.65 -1.62 -0.78
N ALA A 41 -5.71 -1.67 0.55
CA ALA A 41 -4.80 -2.48 1.36
C ALA A 41 -4.97 -3.99 1.08
N ILE A 42 -6.22 -4.46 1.05
CA ILE A 42 -6.56 -5.87 0.81
C ILE A 42 -6.16 -6.27 -0.61
N GLU A 43 -6.52 -5.47 -1.61
CA GLU A 43 -6.18 -5.75 -3.01
C GLU A 43 -4.67 -5.69 -3.26
N THR A 44 -3.95 -4.78 -2.59
CA THR A 44 -2.49 -4.74 -2.66
C THR A 44 -1.87 -6.00 -2.05
N ALA A 45 -2.41 -6.50 -0.94
CA ALA A 45 -1.97 -7.76 -0.35
C ALA A 45 -2.25 -8.96 -1.26
N ASN A 46 -3.43 -9.00 -1.90
CA ASN A 46 -3.77 -10.05 -2.85
C ASN A 46 -2.83 -10.03 -4.07
N THR A 47 -2.57 -8.86 -4.62
CA THR A 47 -1.61 -8.67 -5.70
C THR A 47 -0.20 -9.09 -5.27
N ALA A 48 0.24 -8.74 -4.06
CA ALA A 48 1.54 -9.12 -3.52
C ALA A 48 1.73 -10.64 -3.48
N LYS A 49 0.68 -11.41 -3.12
CA LYS A 49 0.70 -12.88 -3.12
C LYS A 49 0.97 -13.46 -4.50
N VAL A 50 0.45 -12.85 -5.57
CA VAL A 50 0.72 -13.27 -6.96
C VAL A 50 2.22 -13.23 -7.27
N PHE A 51 2.95 -12.30 -6.67
CA PHE A 51 4.41 -12.14 -6.81
C PHE A 51 5.21 -12.94 -5.78
N GLY A 52 4.58 -13.83 -5.01
CA GLY A 52 5.21 -14.66 -4.01
C GLY A 52 5.65 -13.89 -2.77
N ILE A 53 5.00 -12.76 -2.46
CA ILE A 53 5.18 -12.02 -1.21
C ILE A 53 4.16 -12.59 -0.20
N ASP A 54 4.59 -12.95 1.00
CA ASP A 54 3.71 -13.17 2.15
C ASP A 54 3.43 -11.81 2.80
N PRO A 55 2.24 -11.21 2.56
CA PRO A 55 2.05 -9.78 2.84
C PRO A 55 1.94 -9.50 4.34
N LYS A 56 2.82 -8.61 4.82
CA LYS A 56 2.71 -7.92 6.10
C LYS A 56 2.42 -6.45 5.82
N VAL A 57 1.16 -6.07 5.97
CA VAL A 57 0.62 -4.81 5.46
C VAL A 57 0.72 -3.72 6.51
N ALA A 58 1.48 -2.67 6.23
CA ALA A 58 1.57 -1.47 7.05
C ALA A 58 0.71 -0.35 6.46
N MET A 59 -0.29 0.11 7.23
CA MET A 59 -1.05 1.31 6.92
C MET A 59 -0.25 2.54 7.35
N LEU A 60 0.34 3.24 6.37
CA LEU A 60 1.33 4.28 6.64
C LEU A 60 0.71 5.61 7.08
N SER A 61 1.45 6.32 7.92
CA SER A 61 1.15 7.64 8.40
C SER A 61 2.43 8.32 8.91
N PHE A 62 2.36 9.60 9.25
CA PHE A 62 3.40 10.25 10.07
C PHE A 62 3.23 9.98 11.57
N SER A 63 2.19 9.25 11.98
CA SER A 63 1.89 8.80 13.33
C SER A 63 2.11 7.30 13.46
N THR A 64 2.46 6.82 14.65
CA THR A 64 2.48 5.41 15.01
C THR A 64 1.66 5.22 16.28
N ASN A 65 0.64 4.38 16.19
CA ASN A 65 -0.21 3.95 17.33
C ASN A 65 -0.68 5.14 18.19
N GLY A 66 -1.24 6.17 17.55
CA GLY A 66 -1.80 7.35 18.21
C GLY A 66 -0.79 8.41 18.63
N SER A 67 0.48 8.33 18.21
CA SER A 67 1.52 9.31 18.58
C SER A 67 1.30 10.70 17.97
N GLY A 68 0.57 10.80 16.85
CA GLY A 68 0.26 12.04 16.16
C GLY A 68 -1.25 12.26 16.00
N LYS A 69 -1.61 13.47 15.58
CA LYS A 69 -3.02 13.85 15.31
C LYS A 69 -3.11 14.75 14.07
N GLY A 70 -4.26 14.70 13.41
CA GLY A 70 -4.54 15.56 12.25
C GLY A 70 -4.11 14.95 10.92
N GLY A 71 -4.31 15.69 9.84
CA GLY A 71 -4.04 15.20 8.49
C GLY A 71 -4.76 13.87 8.20
N THR A 72 -4.04 12.93 7.61
CA THR A 72 -4.53 11.61 7.24
C THR A 72 -4.38 10.54 8.33
N VAL A 73 -3.97 10.90 9.55
CA VAL A 73 -3.79 9.93 10.67
C VAL A 73 -5.07 9.17 10.94
N LYS A 74 -6.19 9.90 11.09
CA LYS A 74 -7.49 9.27 11.32
C LYS A 74 -7.91 8.35 10.18
N LEU A 75 -7.66 8.73 8.92
CA LEU A 75 -7.94 7.90 7.76
C LEU A 75 -7.19 6.56 7.83
N SER A 76 -5.87 6.60 8.04
CA SER A 76 -5.06 5.38 8.13
C SER A 76 -5.44 4.51 9.32
N HIS A 77 -5.75 5.12 10.47
CA HIS A 77 -6.22 4.42 11.66
C HIS A 77 -7.56 3.70 11.43
N ASP A 78 -8.56 4.43 10.94
CA ASP A 78 -9.90 3.88 10.70
C ASP A 78 -9.87 2.82 9.58
N ALA A 79 -9.10 3.05 8.51
CA ALA A 79 -8.93 2.08 7.44
C ALA A 79 -8.25 0.79 7.93
N THR A 80 -7.33 0.88 8.91
CA THR A 80 -6.74 -0.31 9.54
C THR A 80 -7.80 -1.13 10.26
N ALA A 81 -8.68 -0.50 11.02
CA ALA A 81 -9.77 -1.19 11.72
C ALA A 81 -10.71 -1.88 10.73
N VAL A 82 -11.15 -1.15 9.69
CA VAL A 82 -12.02 -1.68 8.63
C VAL A 82 -11.35 -2.86 7.90
N ALA A 83 -10.08 -2.74 7.54
CA ALA A 83 -9.35 -3.80 6.84
C ALA A 83 -9.21 -5.07 7.69
N LYS A 84 -9.00 -4.95 9.01
CA LYS A 84 -8.98 -6.09 9.94
C LYS A 84 -10.34 -6.79 10.02
N GLU A 85 -11.44 -6.05 9.93
CA GLU A 85 -12.79 -6.62 9.90
C GLU A 85 -13.07 -7.33 8.56
N MET A 86 -12.67 -6.72 7.44
CA MET A 86 -12.90 -7.27 6.11
C MET A 86 -12.01 -8.48 5.78
N ALA A 87 -10.79 -8.52 6.32
CA ALA A 87 -9.80 -9.57 6.05
C ALA A 87 -9.08 -10.00 7.36
N PRO A 88 -9.77 -10.71 8.26
CA PRO A 88 -9.25 -11.04 9.59
C PRO A 88 -8.00 -11.92 9.58
N ASP A 89 -7.77 -12.68 8.50
CA ASP A 89 -6.61 -13.55 8.35
C ASP A 89 -5.38 -12.82 7.75
N LEU A 90 -5.54 -11.56 7.34
CA LEU A 90 -4.45 -10.77 6.78
C LEU A 90 -3.61 -10.12 7.88
N ALA A 91 -2.29 -10.32 7.83
CA ALA A 91 -1.37 -9.59 8.70
C ALA A 91 -1.35 -8.11 8.29
N ILE A 92 -2.20 -7.30 8.92
CA ILE A 92 -2.34 -5.86 8.66
C ILE A 92 -2.33 -5.09 9.97
N ASP A 93 -1.61 -3.97 10.02
CA ASP A 93 -1.61 -3.09 11.18
C ASP A 93 -1.30 -1.63 10.80
N GLY A 94 -1.60 -0.71 11.71
CA GLY A 94 -1.44 0.74 11.57
C GLY A 94 -2.34 1.52 12.53
N GLU A 95 -2.30 2.83 12.47
CA GLU A 95 -1.38 3.61 11.60
C GLU A 95 0.07 3.52 12.12
N MET A 96 1.02 3.54 11.22
CA MET A 96 2.43 3.56 11.60
C MET A 96 3.33 4.37 10.65
N GLN A 97 4.40 4.93 11.20
CA GLN A 97 5.46 5.57 10.44
C GLN A 97 6.28 4.52 9.68
N PHE A 98 6.91 4.92 8.59
CA PHE A 98 7.69 4.02 7.75
C PHE A 98 8.86 3.36 8.50
N ASP A 99 9.58 4.11 9.35
CA ASP A 99 10.65 3.56 10.19
C ASP A 99 10.14 2.48 11.15
N ALA A 100 8.97 2.69 11.77
CA ALA A 100 8.34 1.69 12.62
C ALA A 100 7.84 0.46 11.81
N ALA A 101 7.50 0.64 10.54
CA ALA A 101 7.08 -0.45 9.68
C ALA A 101 8.23 -1.40 9.31
N VAL A 102 9.46 -0.88 9.10
CA VAL A 102 10.56 -1.66 8.51
C VAL A 102 11.71 -1.97 9.47
N ALA A 103 11.88 -1.22 10.56
CA ALA A 103 12.99 -1.42 11.50
C ALA A 103 12.48 -2.13 12.77
N PRO A 104 12.91 -3.38 13.04
CA PRO A 104 12.40 -4.17 14.17
C PRO A 104 12.52 -3.47 15.52
N GLU A 105 13.65 -2.83 15.80
CA GLU A 105 13.88 -2.11 17.06
C GLU A 105 12.95 -0.90 17.21
N VAL A 106 12.64 -0.20 16.11
CA VAL A 106 11.70 0.92 16.12
C VAL A 106 10.26 0.43 16.25
N GLY A 107 9.91 -0.61 15.50
CA GLY A 107 8.59 -1.23 15.52
C GLY A 107 8.24 -1.76 16.92
N GLN A 108 9.15 -2.48 17.56
CA GLN A 108 8.97 -3.00 18.92
C GLN A 108 8.82 -1.89 19.96
N LEU A 109 9.54 -0.78 19.79
CA LEU A 109 9.47 0.37 20.69
C LEU A 109 8.18 1.16 20.53
N LYS A 110 7.81 1.48 19.28
CA LYS A 110 6.68 2.38 18.98
C LYS A 110 5.32 1.69 18.88
N PHE A 111 5.33 0.39 18.53
CA PHE A 111 4.10 -0.40 18.37
C PHE A 111 4.26 -1.82 18.89
N PRO A 112 4.48 -1.98 20.23
CA PRO A 112 4.69 -3.29 20.84
C PRO A 112 3.47 -4.20 20.62
N GLY A 113 3.74 -5.45 20.26
CA GLY A 113 2.71 -6.48 20.01
C GLY A 113 2.10 -6.46 18.60
N SER A 114 2.47 -5.53 17.74
CA SER A 114 2.06 -5.55 16.34
C SER A 114 2.71 -6.74 15.59
N PRO A 115 1.94 -7.53 14.83
CA PRO A 115 2.49 -8.60 14.00
C PRO A 115 3.20 -8.09 12.74
N VAL A 116 3.09 -6.80 12.44
CA VAL A 116 3.56 -6.15 11.22
C VAL A 116 4.74 -5.20 11.49
N ALA A 117 4.68 -4.41 12.57
CA ALA A 117 5.68 -3.40 12.86
C ALA A 117 7.09 -3.99 12.95
N GLY A 118 8.02 -3.39 12.21
CA GLY A 118 9.41 -3.83 12.06
C GLY A 118 9.64 -4.86 10.96
N TYR A 119 8.58 -5.43 10.37
CA TYR A 119 8.68 -6.54 9.41
C TYR A 119 7.78 -6.36 8.19
N ALA A 120 7.23 -5.17 7.97
CA ALA A 120 6.34 -4.89 6.85
C ALA A 120 7.06 -5.03 5.50
N ASN A 121 6.35 -5.56 4.53
CA ASN A 121 6.79 -5.69 3.14
C ASN A 121 5.74 -5.21 2.13
N THR A 122 4.59 -4.78 2.65
CA THR A 122 3.48 -4.22 1.88
C THR A 122 3.06 -2.91 2.55
N PHE A 123 3.16 -1.81 1.82
CA PHE A 123 3.01 -0.45 2.35
C PHE A 123 1.84 0.25 1.69
N ILE A 124 0.89 0.76 2.48
CA ILE A 124 -0.29 1.46 2.01
C ILE A 124 -0.17 2.94 2.37
N PHE A 125 -0.21 3.78 1.36
CA PHE A 125 -0.04 5.22 1.49
C PHE A 125 -1.40 5.92 1.59
N PRO A 126 -1.55 6.91 2.48
CA PRO A 126 -2.82 7.61 2.67
C PRO A 126 -3.13 8.62 1.56
N THR A 127 -2.15 8.99 0.72
CA THR A 127 -2.29 9.92 -0.40
C THR A 127 -1.35 9.54 -1.55
N ILE A 128 -1.71 9.96 -2.76
CA ILE A 128 -0.89 9.72 -3.95
C ILE A 128 0.49 10.39 -3.84
N GLU A 129 0.58 11.58 -3.24
CA GLU A 129 1.86 12.28 -3.07
C GLU A 129 2.82 11.44 -2.25
N ALA A 130 2.36 10.91 -1.12
CA ALA A 130 3.19 10.07 -0.26
C ALA A 130 3.67 8.81 -1.00
N GLY A 131 2.75 8.12 -1.68
CA GLY A 131 3.07 6.91 -2.44
C GLY A 131 3.97 7.18 -3.64
N ASN A 132 3.64 8.19 -4.45
CA ASN A 132 4.39 8.53 -5.65
C ASN A 132 5.81 9.02 -5.35
N ILE A 133 5.97 9.86 -4.33
CA ILE A 133 7.29 10.32 -3.87
C ILE A 133 8.05 9.13 -3.25
N GLY A 134 7.41 8.35 -2.39
CA GLY A 134 8.01 7.23 -1.67
C GLY A 134 8.62 6.19 -2.59
N TYR A 135 7.87 5.67 -3.57
CA TYR A 135 8.40 4.64 -4.47
C TYR A 135 9.54 5.19 -5.34
N LYS A 136 9.47 6.46 -5.77
CA LYS A 136 10.54 7.08 -6.58
C LYS A 136 11.83 7.27 -5.77
N ILE A 137 11.73 7.63 -4.50
CA ILE A 137 12.89 7.68 -3.60
C ILE A 137 13.51 6.29 -3.46
N ALA A 138 12.70 5.27 -3.19
CA ALA A 138 13.18 3.89 -3.11
C ALA A 138 13.84 3.44 -4.42
N GLN A 139 13.26 3.77 -5.57
CA GLN A 139 13.81 3.45 -6.88
C GLN A 139 15.15 4.17 -7.13
N ARG A 140 15.17 5.49 -6.97
CA ARG A 140 16.32 6.31 -7.41
C ARG A 140 17.48 6.35 -6.43
N LEU A 141 17.19 6.29 -5.14
CA LEU A 141 18.19 6.35 -4.07
C LEU A 141 18.37 5.01 -3.35
N GLY A 142 17.31 4.20 -3.24
CA GLY A 142 17.33 2.92 -2.55
C GLY A 142 17.78 1.73 -3.40
N GLY A 143 18.00 1.93 -4.71
CA GLY A 143 18.46 0.87 -5.62
C GLY A 143 17.40 -0.19 -5.92
N PHE A 144 16.13 0.11 -5.73
CA PHE A 144 15.04 -0.77 -6.13
C PHE A 144 14.68 -0.59 -7.61
N GLU A 145 14.36 -1.68 -8.29
CA GLU A 145 13.65 -1.65 -9.55
C GLU A 145 12.15 -1.52 -9.29
N ALA A 146 11.48 -0.60 -9.99
CA ALA A 146 10.04 -0.40 -9.89
C ALA A 146 9.33 -1.13 -11.04
N TYR A 147 8.41 -2.02 -10.69
CA TYR A 147 7.52 -2.69 -11.64
C TYR A 147 6.10 -2.22 -11.39
N GLY A 148 5.54 -1.50 -12.35
CA GLY A 148 4.20 -0.92 -12.20
C GLY A 148 4.01 0.36 -13.06
N PRO A 149 2.83 1.01 -12.91
CA PRO A 149 1.77 0.63 -11.97
C PRO A 149 1.03 -0.64 -12.41
N ILE A 150 0.72 -1.49 -11.43
CA ILE A 150 -0.13 -2.66 -11.60
C ILE A 150 -1.52 -2.27 -11.14
N LEU A 151 -2.49 -2.27 -12.06
CA LEU A 151 -3.86 -1.92 -11.74
C LEU A 151 -4.55 -3.13 -11.11
N GLN A 152 -5.24 -2.89 -10.01
CA GLN A 152 -5.93 -3.93 -9.24
C GLN A 152 -7.43 -3.63 -9.14
N GLY A 153 -8.23 -4.65 -8.76
CA GLY A 153 -9.69 -4.54 -8.71
C GLY A 153 -10.38 -4.53 -10.08
N LEU A 154 -9.69 -4.88 -11.16
CA LEU A 154 -10.26 -4.98 -12.50
C LEU A 154 -10.70 -6.41 -12.82
N ALA A 155 -11.73 -6.54 -13.69
CA ALA A 155 -12.23 -7.84 -14.14
C ALA A 155 -11.24 -8.62 -15.03
N ALA A 156 -10.24 -7.96 -15.58
CA ALA A 156 -9.15 -8.54 -16.36
C ALA A 156 -7.87 -7.75 -16.14
N PRO A 157 -6.70 -8.38 -16.25
CA PRO A 157 -5.41 -7.70 -16.08
C PRO A 157 -5.18 -6.64 -17.15
N ILE A 158 -5.11 -5.39 -16.73
CA ILE A 158 -4.73 -4.24 -17.56
C ILE A 158 -3.75 -3.43 -16.72
N ASN A 159 -2.55 -3.22 -17.23
CA ASN A 159 -1.52 -2.46 -16.54
C ASN A 159 -1.07 -1.28 -17.38
N ASP A 160 -0.58 -0.24 -16.72
CA ASP A 160 -0.07 0.97 -17.34
C ASP A 160 1.46 1.00 -17.29
N LEU A 161 2.05 1.90 -18.05
CA LEU A 161 3.48 2.14 -18.08
C LEU A 161 3.75 3.65 -18.05
N SER A 162 4.80 4.03 -17.34
CA SER A 162 5.27 5.41 -17.36
C SER A 162 5.67 5.83 -18.77
N ARG A 163 5.40 7.08 -19.15
CA ARG A 163 5.86 7.68 -20.42
C ARG A 163 7.40 7.63 -20.58
N GLY A 164 8.12 7.48 -19.49
CA GLY A 164 9.58 7.35 -19.49
C GLY A 164 10.08 5.91 -19.41
N CYS A 165 9.24 4.90 -19.68
CA CYS A 165 9.64 3.51 -19.65
C CYS A 165 10.57 3.16 -20.80
N ASN A 166 11.45 2.19 -20.56
CA ASN A 166 12.34 1.61 -21.58
C ASN A 166 11.79 0.27 -22.12
N ALA A 167 12.42 -0.30 -23.14
CA ALA A 167 11.97 -1.53 -23.76
C ALA A 167 11.96 -2.74 -22.81
N GLU A 168 12.87 -2.78 -21.84
CA GLU A 168 12.93 -3.84 -20.83
C GLU A 168 11.76 -3.76 -19.86
N GLU A 169 11.37 -2.55 -19.42
CA GLU A 169 10.21 -2.34 -18.58
C GLU A 169 8.92 -2.74 -19.29
N VAL A 170 8.79 -2.45 -20.60
CA VAL A 170 7.64 -2.90 -21.43
C VAL A 170 7.60 -4.43 -21.48
N TYR A 171 8.73 -5.08 -21.76
CA TYR A 171 8.83 -6.54 -21.82
C TYR A 171 8.46 -7.19 -20.48
N LYS A 172 9.01 -6.70 -19.37
CA LYS A 172 8.70 -7.20 -18.02
C LYS A 172 7.22 -7.01 -17.67
N MET A 173 6.64 -5.86 -18.01
CA MET A 173 5.22 -5.60 -17.76
C MET A 173 4.30 -6.50 -18.58
N ALA A 174 4.66 -6.82 -19.81
CA ALA A 174 3.90 -7.78 -20.63
C ALA A 174 3.87 -9.17 -19.99
N ILE A 175 5.01 -9.64 -19.46
CA ILE A 175 5.10 -10.92 -18.72
C ILE A 175 4.25 -10.88 -17.45
N ILE A 176 4.35 -9.79 -16.67
CA ILE A 176 3.57 -9.61 -15.44
C ILE A 176 2.07 -9.67 -15.75
N THR A 177 1.61 -8.92 -16.77
CA THR A 177 0.20 -8.88 -17.16
C THR A 177 -0.29 -10.26 -17.59
N ALA A 178 0.51 -11.01 -18.36
CA ALA A 178 0.17 -12.37 -18.76
C ALA A 178 0.13 -13.37 -17.59
N ALA A 179 0.94 -13.17 -16.55
CA ALA A 179 0.96 -14.01 -15.37
C ALA A 179 -0.20 -13.73 -14.38
N MET A 180 -0.94 -12.67 -14.58
CA MET A 180 -2.09 -12.28 -13.75
C MET A 180 -3.44 -12.83 -14.32
N VAL A 181 -3.40 -13.53 -15.45
CA VAL A 181 -4.62 -14.12 -16.11
C VAL A 181 -5.06 -15.40 -15.42
#